data_8adbc6be1cea5c475d91fdb2932b06ce
#
_entry.id   8adbc6be1cea5c475d91fdb2932b06ce
#
_cell.length_a   1.000
_cell.length_b   1.000
_cell.length_c   1.000
_cell.angle_alpha   90.00
_cell.angle_beta   90.00
_cell.angle_gamma   90.00
#
_symmetry.space_group_name_H-M   'P 1'
#
loop_
_entity.id
_entity.type
_entity.pdbx_description
1 polymer ?
#
loop_
_entity_poly.entity_id
_entity_poly.type
_entity_poly.pdbx_seq_one_letter_code
_entity_poly.pdbx_strand_id
1 'polypeptide(L)'
;HQSKLSFLRSFLREFNSWDYKRELFELDNDGYGVAVYSFKKEKRKYSLVCFANKLDDNERSDRVIATKWDAAFVLHDGIPTKNDIERLKENVPMQEIGRMSNKELALSRANKSVRIFDHVVNSLSSGKQPNINLIKKVGYLYRTTAVYGSGKFGLADRFRIKDREEICGPFRLEMMLVYLVRQFTFDQINHISKMINPDKFVRLDKKIARNLGIGNSTGLGMAPFIVNHPTLLHQWIYNREKALKKIRLIEYVSKKEIDHFQLCLKKSKKNIDNWYTNSSYQNKKIKSLNNDLIKFKKYFSNLDFKNKKYLWNESYLWIDKHLDEECTEYLISMMMEPYDKIVEPLVKNMSSNEEKYFNIPTDRSISDLINILEKKYSNILSINFQEKKNYKKFWFI
;
A
#
# COMPACT_ATOMS: atom_id res chain seq x y z
N HIS A 1 -5.55 9.44 3.83
CA HIS A 1 -5.84 9.51 2.40
C HIS A 1 -4.52 9.48 1.62
N GLN A 2 -4.36 8.50 0.74
CA GLN A 2 -3.15 8.40 -0.07
C GLN A 2 -3.26 9.32 -1.28
N SER A 3 -2.20 10.08 -1.54
CA SER A 3 -2.08 10.91 -2.72
C SER A 3 -2.23 10.10 -4.02
N LYS A 4 -2.72 10.72 -5.10
CA LYS A 4 -2.74 10.12 -6.43
C LYS A 4 -1.36 9.77 -6.96
N LEU A 5 -0.32 10.44 -6.48
CA LEU A 5 1.07 10.11 -6.76
C LEU A 5 1.59 8.89 -5.96
N SER A 6 0.78 8.30 -5.09
CA SER A 6 1.18 7.10 -4.37
C SER A 6 1.32 5.90 -5.31
N PHE A 7 2.48 5.28 -5.32
CA PHE A 7 2.74 4.01 -6.02
C PHE A 7 1.70 2.96 -5.65
N LEU A 8 1.42 2.83 -4.36
CA LEU A 8 0.47 1.86 -3.84
C LEU A 8 -0.92 2.07 -4.44
N ARG A 9 -1.39 3.30 -4.51
CA ARG A 9 -2.71 3.61 -5.07
C ARG A 9 -2.78 3.31 -6.56
N SER A 10 -1.72 3.61 -7.32
CA SER A 10 -1.61 3.29 -8.73
C SER A 10 -1.65 1.78 -8.95
N PHE A 11 -0.85 1.03 -8.23
CA PHE A 11 -0.79 -0.43 -8.35
C PHE A 11 -2.10 -1.09 -7.96
N LEU A 12 -2.74 -0.67 -6.87
CA LEU A 12 -4.02 -1.23 -6.46
C LEU A 12 -5.13 -0.99 -7.48
N ARG A 13 -5.12 0.14 -8.18
CA ARG A 13 -6.07 0.39 -9.28
C ARG A 13 -5.82 -0.54 -10.46
N GLU A 14 -4.56 -0.67 -10.84
CA GLU A 14 -4.17 -1.57 -11.92
C GLU A 14 -4.55 -3.02 -11.60
N PHE A 15 -4.12 -3.54 -10.45
CA PHE A 15 -4.40 -4.92 -10.05
C PHE A 15 -5.89 -5.19 -9.86
N ASN A 16 -6.68 -4.21 -9.43
CA ASN A 16 -8.13 -4.35 -9.30
C ASN A 16 -8.85 -4.46 -10.65
N SER A 17 -8.19 -4.08 -11.74
CA SER A 17 -8.70 -4.24 -13.11
C SER A 17 -8.34 -5.59 -13.75
N TRP A 18 -7.52 -6.41 -13.10
CA TRP A 18 -7.12 -7.71 -13.63
C TRP A 18 -8.13 -8.77 -13.26
N ASP A 19 -8.42 -9.63 -14.25
CA ASP A 19 -9.21 -10.82 -14.02
C ASP A 19 -8.32 -11.92 -13.45
N TYR A 20 -8.74 -12.50 -12.35
CA TYR A 20 -8.08 -13.67 -11.78
C TYR A 20 -9.06 -14.81 -11.56
N LYS A 21 -8.54 -16.00 -11.70
CA LYS A 21 -9.28 -17.25 -11.59
C LYS A 21 -8.71 -18.06 -10.43
N ARG A 22 -9.57 -18.59 -9.61
CA ARG A 22 -9.20 -19.56 -8.58
C ARG A 22 -9.07 -20.94 -9.25
N GLU A 23 -7.83 -21.37 -9.47
CA GLU A 23 -7.51 -22.65 -10.16
C GLU A 23 -7.61 -23.83 -9.21
N LEU A 24 -7.19 -23.65 -7.94
CA LEU A 24 -7.22 -24.66 -6.91
C LEU A 24 -7.68 -24.03 -5.59
N PHE A 25 -8.47 -24.75 -4.80
CA PHE A 25 -8.86 -24.32 -3.47
C PHE A 25 -9.15 -25.54 -2.62
N GLU A 26 -8.10 -26.15 -2.11
CA GLU A 26 -8.15 -27.36 -1.29
C GLU A 26 -7.76 -26.99 0.14
N LEU A 27 -8.74 -26.41 0.86
CA LEU A 27 -8.62 -26.13 2.27
C LEU A 27 -9.56 -27.06 3.05
N ASP A 28 -9.08 -27.56 4.19
CA ASP A 28 -9.91 -28.28 5.15
C ASP A 28 -10.93 -27.36 5.83
N ASN A 29 -11.72 -27.90 6.76
CA ASN A 29 -12.75 -27.15 7.47
C ASN A 29 -12.17 -26.01 8.32
N ASP A 30 -10.94 -26.14 8.77
CA ASP A 30 -10.21 -25.17 9.58
C ASP A 30 -9.43 -24.16 8.71
N GLY A 31 -9.49 -24.32 7.39
CA GLY A 31 -8.87 -23.41 6.41
C GLY A 31 -7.39 -23.67 6.17
N TYR A 32 -6.89 -24.86 6.50
CA TYR A 32 -5.52 -25.29 6.18
C TYR A 32 -5.48 -26.03 4.85
N GLY A 33 -4.39 -25.88 4.11
CA GLY A 33 -4.21 -26.52 2.82
C GLY A 33 -3.59 -25.62 1.78
N VAL A 34 -4.00 -25.82 0.52
CA VAL A 34 -3.41 -25.15 -0.65
C VAL A 34 -4.48 -24.43 -1.45
N ALA A 35 -4.17 -23.22 -1.92
CA ALA A 35 -4.97 -22.51 -2.90
C ALA A 35 -4.08 -21.91 -4.00
N VAL A 36 -4.60 -21.86 -5.23
CA VAL A 36 -3.90 -21.26 -6.37
C VAL A 36 -4.84 -20.29 -7.08
N TYR A 37 -4.36 -19.08 -7.26
CA TYR A 37 -5.03 -18.01 -8.01
C TYR A 37 -4.19 -17.65 -9.22
N SER A 38 -4.74 -17.79 -10.43
CA SER A 38 -4.08 -17.36 -11.64
C SER A 38 -4.66 -16.06 -12.16
N PHE A 39 -3.84 -15.29 -12.83
CA PHE A 39 -4.26 -14.11 -13.57
C PHE A 39 -3.43 -13.97 -14.83
N LYS A 40 -3.99 -13.27 -15.80
CA LYS A 40 -3.36 -13.05 -17.10
C LYS A 40 -3.15 -11.55 -17.30
N LYS A 41 -1.96 -11.21 -17.73
CA LYS A 41 -1.66 -9.87 -18.22
C LYS A 41 -1.04 -10.01 -19.62
N GLU A 42 -1.71 -9.44 -20.63
CA GLU A 42 -1.34 -9.60 -22.03
C GLU A 42 -1.19 -11.07 -22.44
N LYS A 43 0.01 -11.48 -22.81
CA LYS A 43 0.31 -12.87 -23.22
C LYS A 43 0.82 -13.75 -22.09
N ARG A 44 1.08 -13.19 -20.90
CA ARG A 44 1.71 -13.91 -19.78
C ARG A 44 0.68 -14.25 -18.72
N LYS A 45 0.92 -15.37 -18.06
CA LYS A 45 0.14 -15.83 -16.92
C LYS A 45 1.01 -15.84 -15.67
N TYR A 46 0.42 -15.52 -14.56
CA TYR A 46 1.04 -15.57 -13.25
C TYR A 46 0.09 -16.27 -12.28
N SER A 47 0.63 -16.88 -11.25
CA SER A 47 -0.18 -17.53 -10.24
C SER A 47 0.32 -17.20 -8.85
N LEU A 48 -0.60 -16.94 -7.92
CA LEU A 48 -0.32 -16.95 -6.50
C LEU A 48 -0.60 -18.35 -5.98
N VAL A 49 0.41 -19.00 -5.42
CA VAL A 49 0.29 -20.25 -4.68
C VAL A 49 0.31 -19.95 -3.20
N CYS A 50 -0.70 -20.39 -2.48
CA CYS A 50 -0.89 -20.15 -1.06
C CYS A 50 -0.85 -21.45 -0.29
N PHE A 51 -0.07 -21.50 0.77
CA PHE A 51 -0.02 -22.62 1.72
C PHE A 51 -0.47 -22.08 3.09
N ALA A 52 -1.56 -22.61 3.62
CA ALA A 52 -2.02 -22.35 4.98
C ALA A 52 -1.73 -23.56 5.84
N ASN A 53 -0.97 -23.35 6.92
CA ASN A 53 -0.49 -24.43 7.77
C ASN A 53 -1.09 -24.32 9.17
N LYS A 54 -1.32 -25.49 9.78
CA LYS A 54 -1.64 -25.54 11.20
C LYS A 54 -0.36 -25.23 11.97
N LEU A 55 -0.45 -24.23 12.84
CA LEU A 55 0.65 -23.83 13.70
C LEU A 55 0.16 -23.85 15.15
N ASP A 56 0.86 -24.56 16.01
CA ASP A 56 0.55 -24.58 17.43
C ASP A 56 0.87 -23.24 18.08
N ASP A 57 0.08 -22.85 19.09
CA ASP A 57 0.23 -21.54 19.72
C ASP A 57 1.62 -21.33 20.34
N ASN A 58 2.25 -22.41 20.81
CA ASN A 58 3.61 -22.39 21.34
C ASN A 58 4.70 -22.14 20.27
N GLU A 59 4.39 -22.39 19.01
CA GLU A 59 5.29 -22.18 17.87
C GLU A 59 5.12 -20.78 17.26
N ARG A 60 4.09 -20.05 17.68
CA ARG A 60 3.85 -18.68 17.21
C ARG A 60 4.83 -17.73 17.84
N SER A 61 5.59 -17.07 17.03
CA SER A 61 6.56 -16.06 17.45
C SER A 61 6.21 -14.71 16.85
N ASP A 62 6.15 -13.68 17.69
CA ASP A 62 6.13 -12.29 17.27
C ASP A 62 7.49 -11.81 16.74
N ARG A 63 8.49 -12.67 16.74
CA ARG A 63 9.84 -12.35 16.29
C ARG A 63 9.90 -12.30 14.78
N VAL A 64 10.77 -11.45 14.28
CA VAL A 64 11.06 -11.29 12.83
C VAL A 64 11.65 -12.58 12.24
N ILE A 65 12.25 -13.42 13.07
CA ILE A 65 12.83 -14.71 12.71
C ILE A 65 11.99 -15.80 13.37
N ALA A 66 11.12 -16.42 12.60
CA ALA A 66 10.38 -17.61 12.97
C ALA A 66 10.76 -18.76 12.05
N THR A 67 10.76 -19.97 12.59
CA THR A 67 11.03 -21.19 11.80
C THR A 67 9.78 -21.75 11.14
N LYS A 68 8.61 -21.41 11.67
CA LYS A 68 7.30 -21.82 11.14
C LYS A 68 6.36 -20.65 11.00
N TRP A 69 5.42 -20.74 10.09
CA TRP A 69 4.50 -19.69 9.66
C TRP A 69 3.09 -20.21 9.50
N ASP A 70 2.08 -19.40 9.85
CA ASP A 70 0.66 -19.73 9.59
C ASP A 70 0.36 -19.85 8.10
N ALA A 71 1.06 -19.09 7.27
CA ALA A 71 0.91 -19.15 5.83
C ALA A 71 2.21 -18.78 5.10
N ALA A 72 2.37 -19.37 3.92
CA ALA A 72 3.43 -19.03 2.98
C ALA A 72 2.83 -18.82 1.58
N PHE A 73 3.43 -17.93 0.82
CA PHE A 73 2.93 -17.49 -0.46
C PHE A 73 4.04 -17.40 -1.49
N VAL A 74 3.72 -17.85 -2.72
CA VAL A 74 4.62 -17.76 -3.86
C VAL A 74 3.90 -17.07 -5.00
N LEU A 75 4.49 -16.02 -5.56
CA LEU A 75 4.12 -15.54 -6.89
C LEU A 75 4.92 -16.33 -7.92
N HIS A 76 4.23 -17.14 -8.71
CA HIS A 76 4.79 -18.09 -9.66
C HIS A 76 4.63 -17.58 -11.10
N ASP A 77 5.65 -17.78 -11.92
CA ASP A 77 5.60 -17.50 -13.36
C ASP A 77 4.85 -18.63 -14.10
N GLY A 78 3.73 -18.30 -14.69
CA GLY A 78 2.83 -19.29 -15.31
C GLY A 78 1.88 -19.95 -14.30
N ILE A 79 1.22 -21.03 -14.75
CA ILE A 79 0.36 -21.87 -13.91
C ILE A 79 1.23 -23.01 -13.37
N PRO A 80 1.29 -23.21 -12.04
CA PRO A 80 2.09 -24.27 -11.46
C PRO A 80 1.50 -25.64 -11.80
N THR A 81 2.37 -26.61 -12.08
CA THR A 81 2.01 -28.02 -12.19
C THR A 81 1.81 -28.63 -10.80
N LYS A 82 1.25 -29.84 -10.71
CA LYS A 82 1.17 -30.56 -9.43
C LYS A 82 2.56 -30.73 -8.80
N ASN A 83 3.56 -31.10 -9.58
CA ASN A 83 4.93 -31.25 -9.10
C ASN A 83 5.53 -29.91 -8.60
N ASP A 84 5.21 -28.79 -9.26
CA ASP A 84 5.61 -27.47 -8.77
C ASP A 84 4.97 -27.19 -7.40
N ILE A 85 3.68 -27.53 -7.22
CA ILE A 85 2.97 -27.30 -5.95
C ILE A 85 3.56 -28.16 -4.83
N GLU A 86 3.81 -29.46 -5.08
CA GLU A 86 4.42 -30.37 -4.12
C GLU A 86 5.81 -29.89 -3.69
N ARG A 87 6.67 -29.57 -4.65
CA ARG A 87 7.98 -28.99 -4.40
C ARG A 87 7.90 -27.71 -3.56
N LEU A 88 6.98 -26.81 -3.91
CA LEU A 88 6.79 -25.58 -3.17
C LEU A 88 6.25 -25.81 -1.76
N LYS A 89 5.36 -26.79 -1.58
CA LYS A 89 4.80 -27.17 -0.29
C LYS A 89 5.88 -27.66 0.69
N GLU A 90 6.87 -28.38 0.19
CA GLU A 90 7.99 -28.86 1.00
C GLU A 90 8.96 -27.74 1.40
N ASN A 91 9.23 -26.81 0.47
CA ASN A 91 10.36 -25.88 0.61
C ASN A 91 9.96 -24.49 1.08
N VAL A 92 8.84 -23.95 0.61
CA VAL A 92 8.50 -22.53 0.84
C VAL A 92 8.09 -22.19 2.28
N PRO A 93 7.38 -23.05 3.03
CA PRO A 93 7.06 -22.78 4.42
C PRO A 93 8.29 -22.66 5.33
N MET A 94 9.40 -23.26 4.95
CA MET A 94 10.65 -23.20 5.72
C MET A 94 11.38 -21.88 5.46
N GLN A 95 11.83 -21.23 6.50
CA GLN A 95 12.52 -19.95 6.40
C GLN A 95 13.88 -20.04 5.71
N GLU A 96 14.57 -21.16 5.89
CA GLU A 96 15.94 -21.36 5.43
C GLU A 96 16.02 -21.58 3.91
N ILE A 97 14.94 -22.09 3.34
CA ILE A 97 14.87 -22.38 1.91
C ILE A 97 14.22 -21.20 1.20
N GLY A 98 15.00 -20.49 0.45
CA GLY A 98 14.55 -19.40 -0.38
C GLY A 98 13.96 -19.87 -1.71
N ARG A 99 14.20 -19.09 -2.76
CA ARG A 99 13.81 -19.43 -4.12
C ARG A 99 14.57 -20.66 -4.61
N MET A 100 13.82 -21.64 -5.11
CA MET A 100 14.36 -22.90 -5.61
C MET A 100 14.43 -22.95 -7.13
N SER A 101 13.68 -22.10 -7.83
CA SER A 101 13.66 -22.06 -9.29
C SER A 101 13.45 -20.64 -9.82
N ASN A 102 13.66 -20.49 -11.14
CA ASN A 102 13.44 -19.21 -11.83
C ASN A 102 11.95 -18.87 -11.99
N LYS A 103 11.04 -19.80 -11.71
CA LYS A 103 9.60 -19.58 -11.78
C LYS A 103 9.04 -18.89 -10.52
N GLU A 104 9.76 -18.88 -9.43
CA GLU A 104 9.36 -18.21 -8.20
C GLU A 104 9.77 -16.75 -8.25
N LEU A 105 8.81 -15.88 -8.56
CA LEU A 105 9.06 -14.45 -8.75
C LEU A 105 9.13 -13.69 -7.42
N ALA A 106 8.19 -13.98 -6.52
CA ALA A 106 8.18 -13.40 -5.19
C ALA A 106 7.71 -14.41 -4.15
N LEU A 107 8.24 -14.31 -2.96
CA LEU A 107 7.96 -15.17 -1.82
C LEU A 107 7.54 -14.32 -0.62
N SER A 108 6.59 -14.81 0.16
CA SER A 108 6.22 -14.18 1.42
C SER A 108 5.79 -15.23 2.44
N ARG A 109 5.98 -14.92 3.69
CA ARG A 109 5.50 -15.71 4.84
C ARG A 109 4.76 -14.80 5.78
N ALA A 110 3.72 -15.31 6.43
CA ALA A 110 2.87 -14.50 7.28
C ALA A 110 2.36 -15.28 8.49
N ASN A 111 2.16 -14.54 9.57
CA ASN A 111 1.44 -15.03 10.76
C ASN A 111 0.06 -14.38 10.86
N LYS A 112 -0.90 -15.15 11.35
CA LYS A 112 -2.25 -14.65 11.66
C LYS A 112 -2.18 -13.61 12.76
N SER A 113 -2.95 -12.55 12.63
CA SER A 113 -3.32 -11.71 13.76
C SER A 113 -4.49 -12.41 14.49
N VAL A 114 -4.16 -13.39 15.33
CA VAL A 114 -5.13 -14.39 15.87
C VAL A 114 -6.38 -13.71 16.39
N ARG A 115 -6.26 -12.76 17.31
CA ARG A 115 -7.41 -12.09 17.92
C ARG A 115 -8.38 -11.48 16.89
N ILE A 116 -7.87 -10.83 15.84
CA ILE A 116 -8.73 -10.20 14.85
C ILE A 116 -9.22 -11.21 13.82
N PHE A 117 -8.41 -12.21 13.50
CA PHE A 117 -8.79 -13.30 12.61
C PHE A 117 -9.97 -14.06 13.18
N ASP A 118 -9.88 -14.52 14.42
CA ASP A 118 -10.92 -15.27 15.13
C ASP A 118 -12.17 -14.40 15.33
N HIS A 119 -12.02 -13.11 15.66
CA HIS A 119 -13.13 -12.19 15.76
C HIS A 119 -13.92 -12.10 14.44
N VAL A 120 -13.21 -12.02 13.31
CA VAL A 120 -13.86 -11.93 11.99
C VAL A 120 -14.57 -13.24 11.66
N VAL A 121 -13.89 -14.38 11.82
CA VAL A 121 -14.46 -15.71 11.56
C VAL A 121 -15.70 -15.96 12.43
N ASN A 122 -15.61 -15.74 13.73
CA ASN A 122 -16.73 -15.95 14.67
C ASN A 122 -17.91 -15.02 14.39
N SER A 123 -17.65 -13.77 13.99
CA SER A 123 -18.73 -12.86 13.61
C SER A 123 -19.47 -13.35 12.38
N LEU A 124 -18.75 -13.73 11.31
CA LEU A 124 -19.35 -14.18 10.06
C LEU A 124 -20.10 -15.50 10.22
N SER A 125 -19.58 -16.46 10.99
CA SER A 125 -20.24 -17.73 11.28
C SER A 125 -21.49 -17.57 12.17
N SER A 126 -21.58 -16.46 12.93
CA SER A 126 -22.74 -16.12 13.74
C SER A 126 -23.77 -15.27 12.99
N GLY A 127 -23.63 -15.06 11.68
CA GLY A 127 -24.55 -14.26 10.87
C GLY A 127 -24.38 -12.74 11.03
N LYS A 128 -23.24 -12.28 11.52
CA LYS A 128 -22.97 -10.86 11.77
C LYS A 128 -21.71 -10.39 11.05
N GLN A 129 -21.70 -9.11 10.69
CA GLN A 129 -20.46 -8.49 10.24
C GLN A 129 -19.55 -8.16 11.43
N PRO A 130 -18.22 -8.27 11.28
CA PRO A 130 -17.30 -7.99 12.36
C PRO A 130 -17.29 -6.51 12.76
N ASN A 131 -16.91 -6.24 14.01
CA ASN A 131 -16.85 -4.88 14.55
C ASN A 131 -15.79 -4.05 13.83
N ILE A 132 -16.22 -3.03 13.09
CA ILE A 132 -15.36 -2.16 12.29
C ILE A 132 -14.34 -1.38 13.13
N ASN A 133 -14.66 -1.07 14.39
CA ASN A 133 -13.74 -0.34 15.26
C ASN A 133 -12.56 -1.23 15.72
N LEU A 134 -12.82 -2.52 15.95
CA LEU A 134 -11.74 -3.49 16.20
C LEU A 134 -10.88 -3.67 14.95
N ILE A 135 -11.49 -3.82 13.78
CA ILE A 135 -10.78 -3.92 12.51
C ILE A 135 -9.87 -2.71 12.28
N LYS A 136 -10.37 -1.50 12.49
CA LYS A 136 -9.57 -0.26 12.31
C LYS A 136 -8.39 -0.14 13.27
N LYS A 137 -8.47 -0.75 14.46
CA LYS A 137 -7.36 -0.75 15.42
C LYS A 137 -6.18 -1.62 14.97
N VAL A 138 -6.45 -2.74 14.31
CA VAL A 138 -5.43 -3.70 13.84
C VAL A 138 -5.17 -3.54 12.36
N GLY A 139 -6.22 -3.50 11.53
CA GLY A 139 -6.17 -3.21 10.10
C GLY A 139 -5.68 -4.37 9.21
N TYR A 140 -5.44 -5.56 9.74
CA TYR A 140 -4.96 -6.72 8.98
C TYR A 140 -5.31 -8.05 9.65
N LEU A 141 -5.46 -9.09 8.83
CA LEU A 141 -5.69 -10.47 9.28
C LEU A 141 -4.40 -11.29 9.27
N TYR A 142 -3.54 -11.08 8.28
CA TYR A 142 -2.21 -11.65 8.20
C TYR A 142 -1.16 -10.54 8.29
N ARG A 143 -0.10 -10.80 9.03
CA ARG A 143 1.08 -9.96 9.11
C ARG A 143 2.22 -10.67 8.39
N THR A 144 2.56 -10.16 7.21
CA THR A 144 3.75 -10.62 6.50
C THR A 144 5.00 -10.14 7.24
N THR A 145 5.95 -11.02 7.46
CA THR A 145 7.22 -10.66 8.12
C THR A 145 8.29 -10.32 7.12
N ALA A 146 8.22 -10.93 5.94
CA ALA A 146 9.09 -10.61 4.83
C ALA A 146 8.38 -10.87 3.50
N VAL A 147 8.66 -10.05 2.51
CA VAL A 147 8.34 -10.27 1.11
C VAL A 147 9.63 -10.15 0.32
N TYR A 148 9.96 -11.20 -0.40
CA TYR A 148 11.16 -11.26 -1.21
C TYR A 148 10.73 -11.32 -2.68
N GLY A 149 11.08 -10.29 -3.43
CA GLY A 149 10.87 -10.24 -4.87
C GLY A 149 12.03 -10.82 -5.67
N SER A 150 12.19 -10.39 -6.89
CA SER A 150 13.33 -10.74 -7.74
C SER A 150 14.62 -10.07 -7.25
N GLY A 151 15.27 -10.72 -6.30
CA GLY A 151 16.36 -10.19 -5.51
C GLY A 151 15.87 -9.35 -4.31
N LYS A 152 16.79 -9.08 -3.38
CA LYS A 152 16.46 -8.24 -2.23
C LYS A 152 16.08 -6.86 -2.72
N PHE A 153 14.83 -6.49 -2.50
CA PHE A 153 14.26 -5.23 -2.97
C PHE A 153 14.27 -5.05 -4.49
N GLY A 154 14.16 -6.15 -5.26
CA GLY A 154 14.04 -6.09 -6.70
C GLY A 154 15.32 -5.85 -7.47
N LEU A 155 16.50 -5.93 -6.84
CA LEU A 155 17.77 -5.60 -7.50
C LEU A 155 18.48 -6.79 -8.13
N ALA A 156 18.54 -7.94 -7.44
CA ALA A 156 19.42 -9.03 -7.86
C ALA A 156 18.98 -9.77 -9.13
N ASP A 157 17.67 -9.86 -9.40
CA ASP A 157 17.12 -10.61 -10.54
C ASP A 157 16.38 -9.75 -11.55
N ARG A 158 16.59 -8.45 -11.48
CA ARG A 158 15.92 -7.48 -12.32
C ARG A 158 16.05 -7.77 -13.81
N PHE A 159 17.22 -8.19 -14.26
CA PHE A 159 17.48 -8.53 -15.67
C PHE A 159 16.58 -9.66 -16.18
N ARG A 160 16.05 -10.53 -15.30
CA ARG A 160 15.14 -11.62 -15.69
C ARG A 160 13.75 -11.13 -16.06
N ILE A 161 13.33 -9.99 -15.49
CA ILE A 161 11.99 -9.44 -15.64
C ILE A 161 11.97 -8.09 -16.35
N LYS A 162 13.12 -7.63 -16.86
CA LYS A 162 13.25 -6.31 -17.51
C LYS A 162 12.27 -6.09 -18.66
N ASP A 163 11.94 -7.15 -19.39
CA ASP A 163 11.05 -7.11 -20.55
C ASP A 163 9.55 -7.31 -20.16
N ARG A 164 9.24 -7.27 -18.86
CA ARG A 164 7.90 -7.47 -18.32
C ARG A 164 7.42 -6.19 -17.66
N GLU A 165 6.90 -5.25 -18.45
CA GLU A 165 6.46 -3.93 -17.97
C GLU A 165 5.51 -4.02 -16.76
N GLU A 166 4.69 -5.07 -16.72
CA GLU A 166 3.70 -5.27 -15.67
C GLU A 166 4.30 -5.59 -14.29
N ILE A 167 5.53 -6.08 -14.23
CA ILE A 167 6.19 -6.49 -12.98
C ILE A 167 7.60 -5.95 -12.78
N CYS A 168 8.22 -5.34 -13.80
CA CYS A 168 9.60 -4.86 -13.72
C CYS A 168 9.76 -3.51 -12.99
N GLY A 169 8.67 -2.83 -12.69
CA GLY A 169 8.72 -1.57 -11.95
C GLY A 169 9.02 -1.76 -10.46
N PRO A 170 9.44 -0.70 -9.77
CA PRO A 170 9.76 -0.76 -8.34
C PRO A 170 8.61 -1.31 -7.52
N PHE A 171 8.88 -2.28 -6.66
CA PHE A 171 7.91 -2.91 -5.75
C PHE A 171 6.70 -3.59 -6.39
N ARG A 172 6.64 -3.67 -7.73
CA ARG A 172 5.45 -4.21 -8.40
C ARG A 172 5.19 -5.67 -8.06
N LEU A 173 6.24 -6.50 -8.03
CA LEU A 173 6.14 -7.91 -7.64
C LEU A 173 5.62 -8.06 -6.21
N GLU A 174 6.22 -7.34 -5.29
CA GLU A 174 5.86 -7.38 -3.87
C GLU A 174 4.43 -6.89 -3.65
N MET A 175 4.05 -5.82 -4.32
CA MET A 175 2.70 -5.26 -4.23
C MET A 175 1.65 -6.17 -4.86
N MET A 176 1.98 -6.80 -5.98
CA MET A 176 1.11 -7.78 -6.63
C MET A 176 0.88 -8.98 -5.72
N LEU A 177 1.94 -9.53 -5.14
CA LEU A 177 1.84 -10.63 -4.19
C LEU A 177 0.94 -10.23 -2.99
N VAL A 178 1.18 -9.08 -2.38
CA VAL A 178 0.39 -8.59 -1.24
C VAL A 178 -1.09 -8.41 -1.59
N TYR A 179 -1.39 -7.88 -2.76
CA TYR A 179 -2.75 -7.73 -3.23
C TYR A 179 -3.47 -9.08 -3.36
N LEU A 180 -2.81 -10.07 -3.94
CA LEU A 180 -3.38 -11.41 -4.12
C LEU A 180 -3.49 -12.18 -2.82
N VAL A 181 -2.53 -12.03 -1.91
CA VAL A 181 -2.61 -12.61 -0.54
C VAL A 181 -3.84 -12.09 0.20
N ARG A 182 -4.18 -10.82 0.00
CA ARG A 182 -5.40 -10.26 0.56
C ARG A 182 -6.65 -10.97 0.03
N GLN A 183 -6.68 -11.30 -1.25
CA GLN A 183 -7.80 -12.04 -1.85
C GLN A 183 -7.91 -13.45 -1.25
N PHE A 184 -6.80 -14.18 -1.17
CA PHE A 184 -6.75 -15.48 -0.51
C PHE A 184 -7.27 -15.39 0.95
N THR A 185 -6.82 -14.40 1.69
CA THR A 185 -7.23 -14.22 3.09
C THR A 185 -8.75 -14.04 3.20
N PHE A 186 -9.38 -13.29 2.31
CA PHE A 186 -10.83 -13.12 2.31
C PHE A 186 -11.57 -14.39 1.94
N ASP A 187 -11.06 -15.14 0.99
CA ASP A 187 -11.67 -16.42 0.62
C ASP A 187 -11.54 -17.45 1.75
N GLN A 188 -10.39 -17.49 2.42
CA GLN A 188 -10.13 -18.38 3.56
C GLN A 188 -11.07 -18.08 4.75
N ILE A 189 -11.20 -16.84 5.18
CA ILE A 189 -12.09 -16.51 6.31
C ILE A 189 -13.55 -16.79 5.99
N ASN A 190 -14.00 -16.52 4.76
CA ASN A 190 -15.35 -16.84 4.34
C ASN A 190 -15.56 -18.37 4.28
N HIS A 191 -14.55 -19.13 3.85
CA HIS A 191 -14.59 -20.58 3.84
C HIS A 191 -14.73 -21.13 5.27
N ILE A 192 -13.81 -20.81 6.16
CA ILE A 192 -13.84 -21.26 7.56
C ILE A 192 -15.17 -20.91 8.22
N SER A 193 -15.61 -19.66 8.08
CA SER A 193 -16.85 -19.20 8.69
C SER A 193 -18.08 -19.97 8.21
N LYS A 194 -18.10 -20.32 6.92
CA LYS A 194 -19.15 -21.16 6.32
C LYS A 194 -19.08 -22.60 6.81
N MET A 195 -17.88 -23.16 6.99
CA MET A 195 -17.72 -24.53 7.50
C MET A 195 -18.14 -24.63 8.97
N ILE A 196 -17.90 -23.60 9.78
CA ILE A 196 -18.33 -23.57 11.20
C ILE A 196 -19.86 -23.56 11.30
N ASN A 197 -20.54 -22.75 10.51
CA ASN A 197 -22.00 -22.68 10.57
C ASN A 197 -22.59 -22.30 9.20
N PRO A 198 -22.88 -23.29 8.35
CA PRO A 198 -23.38 -23.06 6.99
C PRO A 198 -24.70 -22.28 6.96
N ASP A 199 -25.59 -22.50 7.95
CA ASP A 199 -26.94 -21.94 7.98
C ASP A 199 -26.97 -20.47 8.38
N LYS A 200 -26.05 -20.06 9.26
CA LYS A 200 -25.98 -18.68 9.76
C LYS A 200 -24.92 -17.83 9.08
N PHE A 201 -24.03 -18.46 8.32
CA PHE A 201 -22.92 -17.75 7.71
C PHE A 201 -23.36 -16.56 6.86
N VAL A 202 -22.69 -15.45 7.04
CA VAL A 202 -22.75 -14.28 6.16
C VAL A 202 -21.37 -13.95 5.58
N ARG A 203 -21.34 -13.62 4.30
CA ARG A 203 -20.08 -13.23 3.67
C ARG A 203 -19.60 -11.88 4.17
N LEU A 204 -18.29 -11.71 4.31
CA LEU A 204 -17.67 -10.44 4.69
C LEU A 204 -18.04 -9.32 3.71
N ASP A 205 -18.59 -8.23 4.25
CA ASP A 205 -18.95 -7.04 3.46
C ASP A 205 -17.71 -6.40 2.82
N LYS A 206 -17.81 -6.06 1.53
CA LYS A 206 -16.71 -5.44 0.76
C LYS A 206 -16.24 -4.10 1.34
N LYS A 207 -17.14 -3.32 1.97
CA LYS A 207 -16.78 -2.05 2.62
C LYS A 207 -15.94 -2.29 3.88
N ILE A 208 -16.24 -3.35 4.62
CA ILE A 208 -15.48 -3.76 5.81
C ILE A 208 -14.14 -4.37 5.36
N ALA A 209 -14.15 -5.22 4.35
CA ALA A 209 -12.95 -5.83 3.78
C ALA A 209 -11.89 -4.79 3.35
N ARG A 210 -12.30 -3.61 2.90
CA ARG A 210 -11.38 -2.51 2.54
C ARG A 210 -10.54 -2.00 3.71
N ASN A 211 -10.97 -2.21 4.94
CA ASN A 211 -10.23 -1.82 6.14
C ASN A 211 -9.23 -2.89 6.60
N LEU A 212 -9.30 -4.09 6.00
CA LEU A 212 -8.40 -5.19 6.29
C LEU A 212 -7.32 -5.24 5.21
N GLY A 213 -6.15 -4.72 5.53
CA GLY A 213 -4.95 -4.85 4.70
C GLY A 213 -4.20 -6.14 4.98
N ILE A 214 -3.08 -6.30 4.30
CA ILE A 214 -2.03 -7.20 4.75
C ILE A 214 -1.11 -6.41 5.66
N GLY A 215 -0.87 -6.93 6.87
CA GLY A 215 -0.07 -6.23 7.88
C GLY A 215 1.31 -5.94 7.37
N ASN A 216 1.61 -4.74 7.46
CA ASN A 216 2.70 -4.07 7.99
C ASN A 216 4.09 -4.18 7.35
N SER A 217 4.64 -5.35 7.11
CA SER A 217 6.04 -5.40 6.71
C SER A 217 6.24 -4.99 5.26
N THR A 218 5.23 -5.12 4.40
CA THR A 218 5.35 -4.69 3.01
C THR A 218 5.11 -3.19 2.86
N GLY A 219 4.05 -2.65 3.46
CA GLY A 219 3.82 -1.21 3.46
C GLY A 219 4.92 -0.45 4.20
N LEU A 220 5.43 -1.02 5.29
CA LEU A 220 6.50 -0.44 6.09
C LEU A 220 7.89 -0.75 5.55
N GLY A 221 8.07 -1.90 4.90
CA GLY A 221 9.32 -2.24 4.23
C GLY A 221 9.59 -1.35 3.03
N MET A 222 8.55 -0.87 2.37
CA MET A 222 8.71 0.07 1.24
C MET A 222 9.16 1.46 1.69
N ALA A 223 8.68 1.97 2.81
CA ALA A 223 9.04 3.29 3.28
C ALA A 223 10.54 3.42 3.62
N PRO A 224 11.17 2.54 4.43
CA PRO A 224 12.61 2.54 4.62
C PRO A 224 13.39 2.37 3.32
N PHE A 225 12.87 1.57 2.40
CA PHE A 225 13.49 1.36 1.11
C PHE A 225 13.48 2.63 0.27
N ILE A 226 12.35 3.34 0.19
CA ILE A 226 12.24 4.62 -0.54
C ILE A 226 13.22 5.64 0.04
N VAL A 227 13.32 5.76 1.36
CA VAL A 227 14.25 6.67 2.03
C VAL A 227 15.71 6.33 1.72
N ASN A 228 16.04 5.03 1.64
CA ASN A 228 17.38 4.56 1.32
C ASN A 228 17.69 4.56 -0.19
N HIS A 229 16.71 4.93 -1.03
CA HIS A 229 16.88 5.05 -2.48
C HIS A 229 16.64 6.48 -2.93
N PRO A 230 17.66 7.36 -2.85
CA PRO A 230 17.52 8.78 -3.16
C PRO A 230 17.05 9.05 -4.59
N THR A 231 17.39 8.20 -5.54
CA THR A 231 16.94 8.33 -6.94
C THR A 231 15.43 8.09 -7.07
N LEU A 232 14.87 7.10 -6.39
CA LEU A 232 13.44 6.83 -6.39
C LEU A 232 12.66 7.97 -5.73
N LEU A 233 13.14 8.43 -4.58
CA LEU A 233 12.55 9.56 -3.88
C LEU A 233 12.63 10.84 -4.72
N HIS A 234 13.76 11.08 -5.39
CA HIS A 234 13.92 12.20 -6.30
C HIS A 234 12.92 12.15 -7.46
N GLN A 235 12.72 10.99 -8.10
CA GLN A 235 11.73 10.85 -9.18
C GLN A 235 10.30 11.12 -8.69
N TRP A 236 9.97 10.67 -7.51
CA TRP A 236 8.67 10.97 -6.90
C TRP A 236 8.49 12.47 -6.68
N ILE A 237 9.47 13.15 -6.10
CA ILE A 237 9.46 14.58 -5.87
C ILE A 237 9.38 15.35 -7.20
N TYR A 238 10.21 14.99 -8.16
CA TYR A 238 10.21 15.61 -9.49
C TYR A 238 8.85 15.53 -10.18
N ASN A 239 8.23 14.35 -10.20
CA ASN A 239 6.92 14.18 -10.81
C ASN A 239 5.82 14.93 -10.04
N ARG A 240 5.93 14.98 -8.71
CA ARG A 240 5.04 15.77 -7.87
C ARG A 240 5.13 17.27 -8.19
N GLU A 241 6.32 17.82 -8.25
CA GLU A 241 6.56 19.22 -8.61
C GLU A 241 6.06 19.53 -10.03
N LYS A 242 6.29 18.61 -10.96
CA LYS A 242 5.81 18.75 -12.34
C LYS A 242 4.28 18.74 -12.42
N ALA A 243 3.61 17.86 -11.66
CA ALA A 243 2.15 17.84 -11.55
C ALA A 243 1.62 19.15 -10.95
N LEU A 244 2.22 19.56 -9.83
CA LEU A 244 1.84 20.78 -9.12
C LEU A 244 2.00 22.04 -10.01
N LYS A 245 3.13 22.15 -10.72
CA LYS A 245 3.35 23.24 -11.65
C LYS A 245 2.25 23.32 -12.70
N LYS A 246 1.87 22.20 -13.33
CA LYS A 246 0.78 22.16 -14.31
C LYS A 246 -0.57 22.56 -13.70
N ILE A 247 -0.87 22.10 -12.49
CA ILE A 247 -2.13 22.42 -11.80
C ILE A 247 -2.20 23.91 -11.44
N ARG A 248 -1.10 24.49 -10.96
CA ARG A 248 -1.02 25.92 -10.66
C ARG A 248 -1.22 26.83 -11.89
N LEU A 249 -0.92 26.34 -13.09
CA LEU A 249 -1.10 27.04 -14.35
C LEU A 249 -2.52 26.94 -14.93
N ILE A 250 -3.43 26.21 -14.27
CA ILE A 250 -4.83 26.15 -14.70
C ILE A 250 -5.48 27.51 -14.47
N GLU A 251 -5.89 28.14 -15.56
CA GLU A 251 -6.45 29.49 -15.53
C GLU A 251 -7.81 29.53 -14.85
N TYR A 252 -8.71 28.62 -15.21
CA TYR A 252 -10.04 28.52 -14.60
C TYR A 252 -10.26 27.11 -14.05
N VAL A 253 -10.67 27.04 -12.80
CA VAL A 253 -10.97 25.79 -12.11
C VAL A 253 -12.48 25.56 -12.14
N SER A 254 -12.90 24.42 -12.62
CA SER A 254 -14.32 24.08 -12.68
C SER A 254 -14.92 23.85 -11.30
N LYS A 255 -16.23 24.08 -11.16
CA LYS A 255 -16.95 23.77 -9.91
C LYS A 255 -16.77 22.32 -9.53
N LYS A 256 -16.78 21.37 -10.48
CA LYS A 256 -16.57 19.95 -10.21
C LYS A 256 -15.22 19.65 -9.56
N GLU A 257 -14.18 20.34 -9.98
CA GLU A 257 -12.82 20.19 -9.41
C GLU A 257 -12.74 20.77 -8.01
N ILE A 258 -13.38 21.93 -7.78
CA ILE A 258 -13.48 22.54 -6.45
C ILE A 258 -14.26 21.63 -5.50
N ASP A 259 -15.42 21.16 -5.91
CA ASP A 259 -16.26 20.24 -5.10
C ASP A 259 -15.51 18.95 -4.78
N HIS A 260 -14.72 18.42 -5.73
CA HIS A 260 -13.90 17.25 -5.52
C HIS A 260 -12.78 17.50 -4.48
N PHE A 261 -12.08 18.62 -4.62
CA PHE A 261 -11.07 19.03 -3.62
C PHE A 261 -11.68 19.16 -2.22
N GLN A 262 -12.81 19.85 -2.11
CA GLN A 262 -13.50 20.03 -0.82
C GLN A 262 -13.98 18.70 -0.23
N LEU A 263 -14.46 17.78 -1.07
CA LEU A 263 -14.84 16.43 -0.65
C LEU A 263 -13.63 15.64 -0.10
N CYS A 264 -12.50 15.72 -0.77
CA CYS A 264 -11.25 15.10 -0.32
C CYS A 264 -10.80 15.69 1.02
N LEU A 265 -10.83 17.02 1.13
CA LEU A 265 -10.49 17.73 2.35
C LEU A 265 -11.40 17.34 3.52
N LYS A 266 -12.72 17.26 3.29
CA LYS A 266 -13.69 16.81 4.31
C LYS A 266 -13.42 15.37 4.77
N LYS A 267 -13.16 14.45 3.84
CA LYS A 267 -12.85 13.05 4.15
C LYS A 267 -11.55 12.93 4.95
N SER A 268 -10.53 13.65 4.54
CA SER A 268 -9.23 13.64 5.20
C SER A 268 -9.30 14.26 6.60
N LYS A 269 -9.99 15.38 6.75
CA LYS A 269 -10.25 15.99 8.07
C LYS A 269 -10.93 15.01 9.02
N LYS A 270 -11.96 14.29 8.57
CA LYS A 270 -12.63 13.26 9.36
C LYS A 270 -11.66 12.15 9.80
N ASN A 271 -10.71 11.75 8.95
CA ASN A 271 -9.71 10.77 9.32
C ASN A 271 -8.74 11.30 10.39
N ILE A 272 -8.34 12.56 10.28
CA ILE A 272 -7.48 13.23 11.27
C ILE A 272 -8.20 13.34 12.62
N ASP A 273 -9.46 13.76 12.63
CA ASP A 273 -10.25 13.90 13.87
C ASP A 273 -10.47 12.58 14.59
N ASN A 274 -10.57 11.48 13.85
CA ASN A 274 -10.70 10.13 14.40
C ASN A 274 -9.34 9.48 14.74
N TRP A 275 -8.25 10.20 14.57
CA TRP A 275 -6.92 9.66 14.84
C TRP A 275 -6.63 9.66 16.33
N TYR A 276 -6.42 8.47 16.87
CA TYR A 276 -6.04 8.28 18.27
C TYR A 276 -4.57 7.89 18.39
N THR A 277 -3.85 8.57 19.27
CA THR A 277 -2.46 8.24 19.60
C THR A 277 -2.15 8.61 21.05
N ASN A 278 -1.34 7.78 21.71
CA ASN A 278 -0.83 8.04 23.05
C ASN A 278 0.44 8.92 23.04
N SER A 279 0.95 9.27 21.86
CA SER A 279 2.14 10.12 21.73
C SER A 279 1.80 11.58 21.90
N SER A 280 2.34 12.24 22.92
CA SER A 280 2.19 13.68 23.14
C SER A 280 2.71 14.51 21.96
N TYR A 281 3.82 14.09 21.36
CA TYR A 281 4.37 14.71 20.16
C TYR A 281 3.41 14.66 18.99
N GLN A 282 2.84 13.49 18.69
CA GLN A 282 1.87 13.35 17.60
C GLN A 282 0.59 14.13 17.88
N ASN A 283 0.10 14.15 19.12
CA ASN A 283 -1.07 14.94 19.50
C ASN A 283 -0.83 16.44 19.27
N LYS A 284 0.37 16.95 19.59
CA LYS A 284 0.75 18.35 19.32
C LYS A 284 0.73 18.64 17.82
N LYS A 285 1.27 17.74 16.99
CA LYS A 285 1.29 17.87 15.52
C LYS A 285 -0.12 17.84 14.92
N ILE A 286 -0.98 16.92 15.38
CA ILE A 286 -2.38 16.84 14.96
C ILE A 286 -3.12 18.14 15.31
N LYS A 287 -2.88 18.69 16.48
CA LYS A 287 -3.49 19.96 16.90
C LYS A 287 -3.05 21.12 16.02
N SER A 288 -1.72 21.22 15.71
CA SER A 288 -1.20 22.23 14.77
C SER A 288 -1.82 22.09 13.39
N LEU A 289 -1.84 20.86 12.83
CA LEU A 289 -2.46 20.57 11.53
C LEU A 289 -3.95 20.97 11.50
N ASN A 290 -4.69 20.66 12.56
CA ASN A 290 -6.10 21.04 12.66
C ASN A 290 -6.32 22.55 12.70
N ASN A 291 -5.49 23.28 13.44
CA ASN A 291 -5.56 24.74 13.48
C ASN A 291 -5.27 25.36 12.10
N ASP A 292 -4.27 24.86 11.41
CA ASP A 292 -3.93 25.31 10.07
C ASP A 292 -5.01 24.99 9.03
N LEU A 293 -5.64 23.83 9.13
CA LEU A 293 -6.79 23.49 8.29
C LEU A 293 -7.99 24.43 8.53
N ILE A 294 -8.21 24.88 9.76
CA ILE A 294 -9.24 25.89 10.08
C ILE A 294 -8.90 27.24 9.44
N LYS A 295 -7.63 27.69 9.55
CA LYS A 295 -7.16 28.93 8.89
C LYS A 295 -7.35 28.85 7.38
N PHE A 296 -6.91 27.72 6.76
CA PHE A 296 -7.08 27.52 5.33
C PHE A 296 -8.55 27.50 4.91
N LYS A 297 -9.41 26.80 5.64
CA LYS A 297 -10.83 26.76 5.35
C LYS A 297 -11.46 28.15 5.36
N LYS A 298 -11.12 28.99 6.35
CA LYS A 298 -11.58 30.38 6.42
C LYS A 298 -11.09 31.21 5.22
N TYR A 299 -9.83 31.08 4.85
CA TYR A 299 -9.27 31.72 3.67
C TYR A 299 -10.00 31.26 2.40
N PHE A 300 -10.06 29.93 2.18
CA PHE A 300 -10.60 29.35 0.96
C PHE A 300 -12.10 29.65 0.75
N SER A 301 -12.90 29.69 1.83
CA SER A 301 -14.34 30.01 1.75
C SER A 301 -14.62 31.47 1.37
N ASN A 302 -13.66 32.35 1.51
CA ASN A 302 -13.79 33.77 1.13
C ASN A 302 -13.36 34.07 -0.31
N LEU A 303 -12.91 33.04 -1.06
CA LEU A 303 -12.50 33.21 -2.45
C LEU A 303 -13.72 33.24 -3.38
N ASP A 304 -13.71 34.13 -4.35
CA ASP A 304 -14.67 34.11 -5.46
C ASP A 304 -14.25 33.09 -6.51
N PHE A 305 -14.76 31.88 -6.38
CA PHE A 305 -14.40 30.77 -7.26
C PHE A 305 -14.83 30.98 -8.74
N LYS A 306 -15.83 31.83 -9.02
CA LYS A 306 -16.34 32.01 -10.39
C LYS A 306 -15.45 32.89 -11.24
N ASN A 307 -14.89 33.93 -10.61
CA ASN A 307 -14.12 34.95 -11.34
C ASN A 307 -12.62 34.84 -11.12
N LYS A 308 -12.17 33.89 -10.29
CA LYS A 308 -10.77 33.77 -9.90
C LYS A 308 -9.95 33.05 -10.95
N LYS A 309 -9.06 33.77 -11.61
CA LYS A 309 -8.01 33.16 -12.44
C LYS A 309 -6.91 32.57 -11.55
N TYR A 310 -6.34 31.45 -11.99
CA TYR A 310 -5.22 30.78 -11.32
C TYR A 310 -5.48 30.49 -9.83
N LEU A 311 -6.70 30.03 -9.51
CA LEU A 311 -7.13 29.73 -8.15
C LEU A 311 -6.12 28.86 -7.37
N TRP A 312 -5.59 27.83 -8.01
CA TRP A 312 -4.64 26.90 -7.37
C TRP A 312 -3.29 27.57 -7.12
N ASN A 313 -2.83 28.45 -7.99
CA ASN A 313 -1.59 29.16 -7.78
C ASN A 313 -1.70 30.15 -6.61
N GLU A 314 -2.79 30.86 -6.53
CA GLU A 314 -3.01 31.80 -5.43
C GLU A 314 -3.18 31.05 -4.09
N SER A 315 -3.97 29.97 -4.09
CA SER A 315 -4.11 29.12 -2.92
C SER A 315 -2.77 28.54 -2.47
N TYR A 316 -1.94 28.09 -3.41
CA TYR A 316 -0.60 27.60 -3.11
C TYR A 316 0.28 28.66 -2.46
N LEU A 317 0.34 29.87 -3.02
CA LEU A 317 1.15 30.96 -2.47
C LEU A 317 0.69 31.38 -1.06
N TRP A 318 -0.64 31.38 -0.85
CA TRP A 318 -1.18 31.65 0.47
C TRP A 318 -0.82 30.54 1.49
N ILE A 319 -0.97 29.28 1.10
CA ILE A 319 -0.63 28.10 1.92
C ILE A 319 0.84 28.14 2.33
N ASP A 320 1.73 28.31 1.36
CA ASP A 320 3.20 28.32 1.55
C ASP A 320 3.64 29.42 2.53
N LYS A 321 2.94 30.55 2.51
CA LYS A 321 3.23 31.69 3.37
C LYS A 321 2.68 31.60 4.80
N HIS A 322 1.52 30.90 4.99
CA HIS A 322 0.76 31.04 6.23
C HIS A 322 0.59 29.76 7.03
N LEU A 323 0.98 28.63 6.49
CA LEU A 323 0.77 27.32 7.12
C LEU A 323 2.08 26.59 7.37
N ASP A 324 2.06 25.70 8.36
CA ASP A 324 3.17 24.80 8.63
C ASP A 324 3.38 23.81 7.47
N GLU A 325 4.62 23.33 7.31
CA GLU A 325 5.02 22.41 6.23
C GLU A 325 4.12 21.19 6.13
N GLU A 326 3.70 20.58 7.25
CA GLU A 326 2.85 19.39 7.25
C GLU A 326 1.45 19.69 6.68
N CYS A 327 0.88 20.85 6.99
CA CYS A 327 -0.41 21.26 6.43
C CYS A 327 -0.27 21.64 4.95
N THR A 328 0.82 22.29 4.59
CA THR A 328 1.16 22.64 3.21
C THR A 328 1.21 21.40 2.33
N GLU A 329 1.97 20.37 2.71
CA GLU A 329 2.08 19.12 1.97
C GLU A 329 0.74 18.39 1.87
N TYR A 330 -0.03 18.41 2.94
CA TYR A 330 -1.35 17.81 2.99
C TYR A 330 -2.33 18.47 1.99
N LEU A 331 -2.39 19.80 1.97
CA LEU A 331 -3.27 20.55 1.08
C LEU A 331 -2.84 20.43 -0.40
N ILE A 332 -1.54 20.49 -0.68
CA ILE A 332 -0.99 20.28 -2.02
C ILE A 332 -1.37 18.90 -2.55
N SER A 333 -1.29 17.87 -1.72
CA SER A 333 -1.73 16.52 -2.10
C SER A 333 -3.22 16.47 -2.45
N MET A 334 -4.05 17.23 -1.73
CA MET A 334 -5.49 17.33 -2.05
C MET A 334 -5.76 18.10 -3.33
N MET A 335 -4.98 19.15 -3.64
CA MET A 335 -5.08 19.90 -4.91
C MET A 335 -4.87 19.02 -6.14
N MET A 336 -4.09 17.95 -6.04
CA MET A 336 -3.85 17.02 -7.13
C MET A 336 -4.99 16.02 -7.36
N GLU A 337 -5.87 15.83 -6.39
CA GLU A 337 -6.94 14.82 -6.43
C GLU A 337 -7.94 15.00 -7.58
N PRO A 338 -8.35 16.19 -8.01
CA PRO A 338 -9.24 16.36 -9.13
C PRO A 338 -8.62 16.05 -10.51
N TYR A 339 -7.29 15.96 -10.61
CA TYR A 339 -6.56 16.03 -11.88
C TYR A 339 -5.93 14.69 -12.31
N ASP A 340 -6.75 13.66 -12.54
CA ASP A 340 -6.29 12.34 -13.01
C ASP A 340 -5.46 12.43 -14.31
N LYS A 341 -5.92 13.22 -15.27
CA LYS A 341 -5.26 13.35 -16.57
C LYS A 341 -3.85 13.95 -16.48
N ILE A 342 -3.57 14.74 -15.46
CA ILE A 342 -2.24 15.32 -15.22
C ILE A 342 -1.37 14.37 -14.43
N VAL A 343 -1.93 13.74 -13.40
CA VAL A 343 -1.17 12.98 -12.40
C VAL A 343 -0.90 11.53 -12.85
N GLU A 344 -1.89 10.85 -13.42
CA GLU A 344 -1.75 9.42 -13.77
C GLU A 344 -0.64 9.11 -14.77
N PRO A 345 -0.43 9.88 -15.84
CA PRO A 345 0.67 9.63 -16.76
C PRO A 345 2.05 9.74 -16.10
N LEU A 346 2.19 10.67 -15.15
CA LEU A 346 3.44 10.84 -14.40
C LEU A 346 3.70 9.65 -13.47
N VAL A 347 2.66 9.18 -12.77
CA VAL A 347 2.76 8.00 -11.90
C VAL A 347 3.05 6.74 -12.71
N LYS A 348 2.38 6.56 -13.85
CA LYS A 348 2.63 5.43 -14.74
C LYS A 348 4.08 5.41 -15.22
N ASN A 349 4.61 6.56 -15.58
CA ASN A 349 6.03 6.67 -15.99
C ASN A 349 6.99 6.35 -14.84
N MET A 350 6.63 6.67 -13.60
CA MET A 350 7.41 6.28 -12.41
C MET A 350 7.41 4.78 -12.17
N SER A 351 6.32 4.08 -12.45
CA SER A 351 6.15 2.66 -12.15
C SER A 351 6.63 1.73 -13.27
N SER A 352 6.89 2.23 -14.47
CA SER A 352 7.12 1.41 -15.66
C SER A 352 8.58 1.11 -15.98
N ASN A 353 9.52 1.82 -15.37
CA ASN A 353 10.94 1.63 -15.74
C ASN A 353 11.87 1.84 -14.55
N GLU A 354 12.27 0.75 -13.93
CA GLU A 354 13.14 0.74 -12.77
C GLU A 354 14.57 1.27 -13.08
N GLU A 355 15.04 1.11 -14.31
CA GLU A 355 16.34 1.64 -14.73
C GLU A 355 16.41 3.16 -14.66
N LYS A 356 15.30 3.84 -14.95
CA LYS A 356 15.22 5.28 -14.81
C LYS A 356 15.34 5.77 -13.37
N TYR A 357 15.04 4.91 -12.39
CA TYR A 357 15.13 5.28 -10.97
C TYR A 357 16.56 5.17 -10.43
N PHE A 358 17.37 4.36 -11.04
CA PHE A 358 18.78 4.22 -10.68
C PHE A 358 19.70 5.12 -11.52
N ASN A 359 19.20 5.62 -12.65
CA ASN A 359 19.90 6.62 -13.45
C ASN A 359 19.53 8.01 -12.95
N ILE A 360 20.46 8.66 -12.27
CA ILE A 360 20.32 10.04 -11.86
C ILE A 360 20.32 10.91 -13.13
N PRO A 361 19.39 11.90 -13.24
CA PRO A 361 19.50 12.88 -14.31
C PRO A 361 20.89 13.46 -14.34
N THR A 362 21.47 13.56 -15.54
CA THR A 362 22.88 13.87 -15.80
C THR A 362 23.36 15.22 -15.24
N ASP A 363 22.46 16.06 -14.80
CA ASP A 363 22.72 17.40 -14.25
C ASP A 363 22.86 17.44 -12.72
N ARG A 364 22.72 16.29 -12.03
CA ARG A 364 22.80 16.25 -10.56
C ARG A 364 23.56 15.05 -10.06
N SER A 365 24.42 15.30 -9.09
CA SER A 365 25.12 14.23 -8.36
C SER A 365 24.20 13.60 -7.28
N ILE A 366 24.56 12.40 -6.80
CA ILE A 366 23.89 11.78 -5.65
C ILE A 366 23.97 12.68 -4.43
N SER A 367 25.10 13.33 -4.20
CA SER A 367 25.29 14.27 -3.09
C SER A 367 24.34 15.45 -3.17
N ASP A 368 24.11 16.01 -4.35
CA ASP A 368 23.17 17.10 -4.56
C ASP A 368 21.73 16.67 -4.26
N LEU A 369 21.36 15.46 -4.68
CA LEU A 369 20.05 14.90 -4.37
C LEU A 369 19.85 14.69 -2.87
N ILE A 370 20.84 14.16 -2.17
CA ILE A 370 20.81 13.99 -0.71
C ILE A 370 20.67 15.35 -0.03
N ASN A 371 21.45 16.34 -0.43
CA ASN A 371 21.37 17.69 0.12
C ASN A 371 20.01 18.36 -0.08
N ILE A 372 19.40 18.16 -1.27
CA ILE A 372 18.03 18.66 -1.55
C ILE A 372 17.01 17.95 -0.66
N LEU A 373 17.14 16.62 -0.51
CA LEU A 373 16.24 15.83 0.32
C LEU A 373 16.36 16.21 1.80
N GLU A 374 17.58 16.40 2.31
CA GLU A 374 17.83 16.82 3.69
C GLU A 374 17.30 18.22 3.95
N LYS A 375 17.52 19.16 3.04
CA LYS A 375 17.07 20.53 3.18
C LYS A 375 15.56 20.69 3.09
N LYS A 376 14.92 20.02 2.14
CA LYS A 376 13.49 20.18 1.83
C LYS A 376 12.60 19.13 2.48
N TYR A 377 13.14 17.93 2.74
CA TYR A 377 12.39 16.76 3.21
C TYR A 377 13.01 16.09 4.43
N SER A 378 13.74 16.84 5.25
CA SER A 378 14.39 16.36 6.48
C SER A 378 13.45 15.57 7.39
N ASN A 379 12.18 15.97 7.46
CA ASN A 379 11.16 15.27 8.22
C ASN A 379 10.92 13.84 7.75
N ILE A 380 11.05 13.56 6.45
CA ILE A 380 10.91 12.22 5.87
C ILE A 380 12.17 11.40 6.15
N LEU A 381 13.35 11.99 5.95
CA LEU A 381 14.65 11.34 6.17
C LEU A 381 14.89 11.01 7.65
N SER A 382 14.38 11.83 8.57
CA SER A 382 14.52 11.64 10.02
C SER A 382 13.54 10.58 10.59
N ILE A 383 12.62 10.03 9.79
CA ILE A 383 11.65 9.04 10.27
C ILE A 383 12.35 7.71 10.52
N ASN A 384 12.36 7.28 11.79
CA ASN A 384 12.72 5.91 12.13
C ASN A 384 11.51 4.98 11.97
N PHE A 385 11.46 4.28 10.84
CA PHE A 385 10.34 3.38 10.50
C PHE A 385 10.29 2.11 11.35
N GLN A 386 11.32 1.81 12.12
CA GLN A 386 11.31 0.69 13.07
C GLN A 386 10.53 1.02 14.34
N GLU A 387 10.34 2.29 14.64
CA GLU A 387 9.54 2.72 15.78
C GLU A 387 8.06 2.83 15.42
N LYS A 388 7.19 2.08 16.11
CA LYS A 388 5.72 2.07 15.89
C LYS A 388 5.08 3.47 15.85
N LYS A 389 5.59 4.42 16.64
CA LYS A 389 5.08 5.81 16.67
C LYS A 389 5.36 6.60 15.41
N ASN A 390 6.36 6.21 14.61
CA ASN A 390 6.72 6.90 13.38
C ASN A 390 5.90 6.41 12.15
N TYR A 391 5.34 5.20 12.19
CA TYR A 391 4.45 4.71 11.13
C TYR A 391 3.25 5.62 10.89
N LYS A 392 2.70 6.13 11.96
CA LYS A 392 1.53 6.98 11.93
C LYS A 392 1.82 8.32 11.28
N LYS A 393 3.05 8.82 11.39
CA LYS A 393 3.50 10.05 10.77
C LYS A 393 3.58 9.93 9.25
N PHE A 394 4.09 8.80 8.75
CA PHE A 394 4.22 8.55 7.31
C PHE A 394 2.87 8.47 6.59
N TRP A 395 1.81 7.99 7.25
CA TRP A 395 0.48 7.86 6.66
C TRP A 395 -0.36 9.12 6.67
N PHE A 396 0.13 10.19 7.28
CA PHE A 396 -0.48 11.51 7.18
C PHE A 396 -0.16 12.23 5.87
N ILE A 397 0.97 11.92 5.28
CA ILE A 397 1.45 12.45 4.02
C ILE A 397 1.07 11.49 2.89
#